data_dfccdcbda390392561e5aae4bc719010
#
_entry.id   dfccdcbda390392561e5aae4bc719010
#
_cell.length_a   1.000
_cell.length_b   1.000
_cell.length_c   1.000
_cell.angle_alpha   90.00
_cell.angle_beta   90.00
_cell.angle_gamma   90.00
#
_symmetry.space_group_name_H-M   'P 1'
#
loop_
_entity.id
_entity.type
_entity.pdbx_description
1 polymer ?
#
loop_
_entity_poly.entity_id
_entity_poly.type
_entity_poly.pdbx_seq_one_letter_code
_entity_poly.pdbx_strand_id
1 'polypeptide(L)'
;MVFAYKRSNPPVKIQIMRKADLVNQISEKTGIPKVDVLVTLETMFKEVKDTLSQGENIYIRGFGSFITKKRAAKIGRNSKKNVAVHIPEHYIPAFKPAKEFVAEVKKLQSVKEDQPNPEDEA
;
A
#
# COMPACT_ATOMS: atom_id res chain seq x y z
N MET A 1 -18.78 -23.30 19.03
CA MET A 1 -18.41 -23.02 18.36
C MET A 1 -18.24 -22.75 18.03
N VAL A 2 -18.20 -22.36 18.14
CA VAL A 2 -17.85 -21.97 17.50
C VAL A 2 -17.55 -21.95 17.02
N PHE A 3 -17.43 -21.78 16.87
CA PHE A 3 -17.10 -21.64 16.12
C PHE A 3 -16.94 -21.84 15.44
N ALA A 4 -16.91 -22.17 15.66
CA ALA A 4 -16.54 -22.29 14.64
C ALA A 4 -16.76 -21.53 13.71
N TYR A 5 -17.14 -21.07 13.64
CA TYR A 5 -17.23 -20.51 12.59
C TYR A 5 -16.17 -19.90 12.19
N LYS A 6 -15.99 -20.25 12.47
CA LYS A 6 -15.31 -19.97 12.20
C LYS A 6 -14.47 -19.83 12.01
N ARG A 7 -14.38 -20.11 12.10
CA ARG A 7 -13.58 -19.78 11.78
C ARG A 7 -13.12 -19.80 10.71
N SER A 8 -13.63 -20.36 10.28
CA SER A 8 -13.13 -20.40 8.97
C SER A 8 -12.63 -19.02 8.59
N ASN A 9 -13.49 -18.11 8.38
CA ASN A 9 -13.07 -16.76 8.14
C ASN A 9 -13.32 -15.93 9.35
N PRO A 10 -12.28 -15.71 10.12
CA PRO A 10 -12.47 -14.78 11.22
C PRO A 10 -12.90 -13.45 10.68
N PRO A 11 -13.67 -12.70 11.42
CA PRO A 11 -14.00 -11.35 11.01
C PRO A 11 -12.72 -10.60 10.71
N VAL A 12 -12.77 -9.81 9.66
CA VAL A 12 -11.60 -9.05 9.26
C VAL A 12 -11.34 -8.01 10.31
N LYS A 13 -10.24 -8.15 11.00
CA LYS A 13 -9.77 -7.13 11.89
C LYS A 13 -8.82 -6.24 11.13
N ILE A 14 -8.96 -4.96 11.30
CA ILE A 14 -8.00 -4.06 10.72
C ILE A 14 -6.78 -4.10 11.60
N GLN A 15 -5.74 -4.70 11.08
CA GLN A 15 -4.47 -4.76 11.76
C GLN A 15 -3.46 -4.00 10.94
N ILE A 16 -2.72 -3.16 11.62
CA ILE A 16 -1.65 -2.43 10.95
C ILE A 16 -0.40 -3.27 11.04
N MET A 17 0.08 -3.67 9.87
CA MET A 17 1.31 -4.43 9.80
C MET A 17 2.43 -3.47 9.41
N ARG A 18 3.47 -3.46 10.21
CA ARG A 18 4.58 -2.55 9.98
C ARG A 18 5.74 -3.28 9.35
N LYS A 19 6.76 -2.53 8.97
CA LYS A 19 7.94 -3.12 8.35
C LYS A 19 8.54 -4.21 9.22
N ALA A 20 8.61 -3.98 10.53
CA ALA A 20 9.17 -4.99 11.44
C ALA A 20 8.37 -6.28 11.41
N ASP A 21 7.05 -6.17 11.29
CA ASP A 21 6.20 -7.35 11.23
C ASP A 21 6.44 -8.14 9.95
N LEU A 22 6.60 -7.43 8.84
CA LEU A 22 6.92 -8.07 7.57
C LEU A 22 8.25 -8.80 7.65
N VAL A 23 9.25 -8.16 8.25
CA VAL A 23 10.57 -8.77 8.40
C VAL A 23 10.45 -10.07 9.18
N ASN A 24 9.72 -10.04 10.30
CA ASN A 24 9.55 -11.23 11.12
C ASN A 24 8.86 -12.36 10.36
N GLN A 25 7.80 -12.04 9.64
CA GLN A 25 7.06 -13.06 8.90
C GLN A 25 7.88 -13.65 7.77
N ILE A 26 8.60 -12.81 7.04
CA ILE A 26 9.42 -13.30 5.94
C ILE A 26 10.53 -14.18 6.48
N SER A 27 11.16 -13.76 7.57
CA SER A 27 12.22 -14.55 8.18
C SER A 27 11.71 -15.92 8.60
N GLU A 28 10.53 -15.96 9.21
CA GLU A 28 9.95 -17.23 9.65
C GLU A 28 9.61 -18.15 8.47
N LYS A 29 9.12 -17.58 7.40
CA LYS A 29 8.69 -18.39 6.25
C LYS A 29 9.85 -18.87 5.40
N THR A 30 10.95 -18.12 5.37
CA THR A 30 12.06 -18.42 4.47
C THR A 30 13.26 -19.01 5.18
N GLY A 31 13.37 -18.80 6.49
CA GLY A 31 14.59 -19.18 7.20
C GLY A 31 15.71 -18.19 7.05
N ILE A 32 15.49 -17.10 6.32
CA ILE A 32 16.52 -16.08 6.16
C ILE A 32 16.60 -15.26 7.44
N PRO A 33 17.80 -14.97 7.95
CA PRO A 33 17.93 -14.18 9.17
C PRO A 33 17.26 -12.82 9.06
N LYS A 34 16.68 -12.35 10.17
CA LYS A 34 15.92 -11.10 10.16
C LYS A 34 16.74 -9.93 9.68
N VAL A 35 18.01 -9.86 10.04
CA VAL A 35 18.83 -8.73 9.63
C VAL A 35 19.00 -8.70 8.12
N ASP A 36 19.11 -9.88 7.50
CA ASP A 36 19.25 -9.95 6.05
C ASP A 36 17.94 -9.57 5.37
N VAL A 37 16.82 -10.01 5.92
CA VAL A 37 15.51 -9.62 5.38
C VAL A 37 15.33 -8.11 5.48
N LEU A 38 15.68 -7.53 6.61
CA LEU A 38 15.53 -6.10 6.83
C LEU A 38 16.35 -5.30 5.82
N VAL A 39 17.61 -5.68 5.63
CA VAL A 39 18.47 -4.97 4.69
C VAL A 39 17.90 -5.07 3.28
N THR A 40 17.43 -6.26 2.91
CA THR A 40 16.86 -6.47 1.57
C THR A 40 15.62 -5.63 1.35
N LEU A 41 14.71 -5.61 2.32
CA LEU A 41 13.49 -4.82 2.19
C LEU A 41 13.77 -3.33 2.15
N GLU A 42 14.67 -2.86 3.00
CA GLU A 42 14.99 -1.43 3.00
C GLU A 42 15.65 -1.02 1.69
N THR A 43 16.47 -1.89 1.15
CA THR A 43 17.10 -1.61 -0.14
C THR A 43 16.04 -1.59 -1.24
N MET A 44 15.08 -2.52 -1.20
CA MET A 44 14.00 -2.52 -2.18
C MET A 44 13.20 -1.23 -2.13
N PHE A 45 12.83 -0.78 -0.93
CA PHE A 45 12.07 0.44 -0.80
C PHE A 45 12.84 1.64 -1.33
N LYS A 46 14.15 1.68 -1.06
CA LYS A 46 14.99 2.75 -1.56
C LYS A 46 15.06 2.71 -3.09
N GLU A 47 15.20 1.52 -3.65
CA GLU A 47 15.25 1.38 -5.10
C GLU A 47 13.95 1.83 -5.74
N VAL A 48 12.82 1.53 -5.13
CA VAL A 48 11.53 1.99 -5.63
C VAL A 48 11.48 3.52 -5.62
N LYS A 49 11.90 4.12 -4.51
CA LYS A 49 11.88 5.58 -4.40
C LYS A 49 12.79 6.23 -5.45
N ASP A 50 14.00 5.69 -5.60
CA ASP A 50 14.97 6.27 -6.52
C ASP A 50 14.50 6.14 -7.97
N THR A 51 13.97 4.98 -8.32
CA THR A 51 13.52 4.73 -9.68
C THR A 51 12.37 5.64 -10.06
N LEU A 52 11.37 5.73 -9.18
CA LEU A 52 10.23 6.59 -9.46
C LEU A 52 10.61 8.07 -9.46
N SER A 53 11.59 8.44 -8.64
CA SER A 53 12.07 9.83 -8.62
C SER A 53 12.72 10.23 -9.94
N GLN A 54 13.18 9.26 -10.71
CA GLN A 54 13.74 9.51 -12.03
C GLN A 54 12.71 9.42 -13.15
N GLY A 55 11.46 9.19 -12.80
CA GLY A 55 10.40 9.10 -13.78
C GLY A 55 10.23 7.73 -14.41
N GLU A 56 10.89 6.72 -13.86
CA GLU A 56 10.81 5.37 -14.41
C GLU A 56 9.83 4.54 -13.58
N ASN A 57 9.13 3.66 -14.26
CA ASN A 57 8.14 2.78 -13.62
C ASN A 57 8.75 1.41 -13.39
N ILE A 58 8.21 0.70 -12.39
CA ILE A 58 8.66 -0.64 -12.06
C ILE A 58 7.47 -1.58 -12.24
N TYR A 59 7.65 -2.62 -13.05
CA TYR A 59 6.61 -3.61 -13.30
C TYR A 59 7.01 -4.93 -12.67
N ILE A 60 6.17 -5.44 -11.77
CA ILE A 60 6.42 -6.71 -11.11
C ILE A 60 5.29 -7.65 -11.50
N ARG A 61 5.65 -8.66 -12.29
CA ARG A 61 4.69 -9.58 -12.85
C ARG A 61 3.89 -10.28 -11.74
N GLY A 62 2.56 -10.27 -11.89
CA GLY A 62 1.68 -10.92 -10.94
C GLY A 62 1.39 -10.11 -9.70
N PHE A 63 2.13 -9.05 -9.46
CA PHE A 63 1.96 -8.23 -8.28
C PHE A 63 1.37 -6.86 -8.64
N GLY A 64 2.05 -6.13 -9.49
CA GLY A 64 1.57 -4.81 -9.89
C GLY A 64 2.71 -3.95 -10.36
N SER A 65 2.41 -2.66 -10.47
CA SER A 65 3.37 -1.69 -10.98
C SER A 65 3.47 -0.49 -10.06
N PHE A 66 4.68 -0.04 -9.82
CA PHE A 66 4.91 1.24 -9.15
C PHE A 66 5.12 2.26 -10.26
N ILE A 67 4.26 3.27 -10.30
CA ILE A 67 4.25 4.23 -11.39
C ILE A 67 4.25 5.64 -10.86
N THR A 68 4.59 6.57 -11.74
CA THR A 68 4.40 7.99 -11.44
C THR A 68 3.13 8.45 -12.13
N LYS A 69 2.37 9.28 -11.45
CA LYS A 69 1.14 9.86 -11.99
C LYS A 69 1.27 11.37 -11.97
N LYS A 70 0.85 11.97 -13.06
CA LYS A 70 0.85 13.43 -13.16
C LYS A 70 -0.45 13.96 -12.59
N ARG A 71 -0.34 14.90 -11.68
CA ARG A 71 -1.49 15.60 -11.12
C ARG A 71 -1.53 16.98 -11.72
N ALA A 72 -2.68 17.33 -12.33
CA ALA A 72 -2.84 18.63 -12.92
C ALA A 72 -2.87 19.72 -11.87
N ALA A 73 -2.48 20.91 -12.27
CA ALA A 73 -2.59 22.07 -11.39
C ALA A 73 -4.03 22.29 -11.00
N LYS A 74 -4.23 22.70 -9.77
CA LYS A 74 -5.58 23.00 -9.32
C LYS A 74 -5.51 24.04 -8.22
N ILE A 75 -6.69 24.61 -7.90
CA ILE A 75 -6.82 25.55 -6.80
C ILE A 75 -7.54 24.84 -5.68
N GLY A 76 -6.86 24.66 -4.56
CA GLY A 76 -7.45 24.10 -3.36
C GLY A 76 -7.87 25.21 -2.42
N ARG A 77 -8.42 24.82 -1.30
CA ARG A 77 -8.84 25.79 -0.30
C ARG A 77 -8.35 25.34 1.06
N ASN A 78 -7.71 26.25 1.75
CA ASN A 78 -7.30 26.00 3.13
C ASN A 78 -8.49 26.25 4.01
N SER A 79 -9.08 25.20 4.57
CA SER A 79 -10.32 25.31 5.34
C SER A 79 -10.13 26.13 6.62
N LYS A 80 -8.95 26.13 7.19
CA LYS A 80 -8.69 26.88 8.41
C LYS A 80 -8.63 28.38 8.15
N LYS A 81 -7.98 28.78 7.07
CA LYS A 81 -7.79 30.17 6.74
C LYS A 81 -8.80 30.67 5.71
N ASN A 82 -9.57 29.76 5.14
CA ASN A 82 -10.54 30.10 4.11
C ASN A 82 -9.89 30.87 2.95
N VAL A 83 -8.70 30.46 2.58
CA VAL A 83 -7.92 31.10 1.53
C VAL A 83 -7.68 30.11 0.42
N ALA A 84 -7.76 30.57 -0.82
CA ALA A 84 -7.45 29.74 -1.98
C ALA A 84 -5.95 29.47 -2.01
N VAL A 85 -5.59 28.19 -2.29
CA VAL A 85 -4.21 27.78 -2.39
C VAL A 85 -3.96 27.23 -3.78
N HIS A 86 -2.97 27.77 -4.46
CA HIS A 86 -2.61 27.30 -5.78
C HIS A 86 -1.70 26.09 -5.66
N ILE A 87 -2.13 24.97 -6.22
CA ILE A 87 -1.35 23.74 -6.23
C ILE A 87 -0.86 23.52 -7.66
N PRO A 88 0.44 23.63 -7.91
CA PRO A 88 0.96 23.47 -9.27
C PRO A 88 0.91 22.01 -9.70
N GLU A 89 1.05 21.84 -11.01
CA GLU A 89 1.18 20.51 -11.60
C GLU A 89 2.39 19.80 -11.00
N HIS A 90 2.21 18.50 -10.70
CA HIS A 90 3.31 17.73 -10.10
C HIS A 90 3.09 16.26 -10.34
N TYR A 91 4.10 15.45 -10.05
CA TYR A 91 4.03 14.01 -10.15
C TYR A 91 3.99 13.40 -8.76
N ILE A 92 3.24 12.31 -8.63
CA ILE A 92 3.16 11.56 -7.37
C ILE A 92 3.45 10.09 -7.66
N PRO A 93 3.94 9.35 -6.67
CA PRO A 93 4.06 7.90 -6.82
C PRO A 93 2.70 7.25 -6.66
N ALA A 94 2.49 6.14 -7.34
CA ALA A 94 1.26 5.39 -7.23
C ALA A 94 1.55 3.91 -7.44
N PHE A 95 0.67 3.06 -6.93
CA PHE A 95 0.76 1.62 -7.12
C PHE A 95 -0.47 1.15 -7.88
N LYS A 96 -0.25 0.44 -8.98
CA LYS A 96 -1.32 -0.14 -9.77
C LYS A 96 -1.25 -1.66 -9.63
N PRO A 97 -2.19 -2.27 -8.91
CA PRO A 97 -2.11 -3.72 -8.68
C PRO A 97 -2.39 -4.51 -9.94
N ALA A 98 -1.79 -5.69 -10.03
CA ALA A 98 -2.07 -6.61 -11.11
C ALA A 98 -3.44 -7.24 -10.95
N LYS A 99 -3.99 -7.78 -12.03
CA LYS A 99 -5.31 -8.40 -11.99
C LYS A 99 -5.38 -9.53 -10.98
N GLU A 100 -4.32 -10.31 -10.90
CA GLU A 100 -4.27 -11.44 -9.95
C GLU A 100 -4.34 -10.93 -8.52
N PHE A 101 -3.66 -9.83 -8.24
CA PHE A 101 -3.67 -9.23 -6.92
C PHE A 101 -5.08 -8.71 -6.59
N VAL A 102 -5.67 -8.00 -7.55
CA VAL A 102 -7.02 -7.47 -7.34
C VAL A 102 -8.01 -8.60 -7.07
N ALA A 103 -7.89 -9.71 -7.81
CA ALA A 103 -8.79 -10.85 -7.64
C ALA A 103 -8.68 -11.42 -6.23
N GLU A 104 -7.46 -11.50 -5.69
CA GLU A 104 -7.27 -12.01 -4.34
C GLU A 104 -7.91 -11.12 -3.29
N VAL A 105 -7.77 -9.82 -3.45
CA VAL A 105 -8.31 -8.88 -2.47
C VAL A 105 -9.83 -8.82 -2.55
N LYS A 106 -10.40 -9.03 -3.73
CA LYS A 106 -11.85 -9.02 -3.90
C LYS A 106 -12.55 -10.08 -3.08
N LYS A 107 -11.82 -11.08 -2.63
CA LYS A 107 -12.41 -12.14 -1.81
C LYS A 107 -12.69 -11.71 -0.38
N LEU A 108 -12.27 -10.50 0.01
CA LEU A 108 -12.52 -10.01 1.36
C LEU A 108 -14.01 -9.90 1.61
N GLN A 109 -14.39 -10.17 2.86
CA GLN A 109 -15.78 -10.09 3.26
C GLN A 109 -16.25 -8.66 3.31
N SER A 110 -17.56 -8.49 3.09
CA SER A 110 -18.17 -7.17 3.03
C SER A 110 -18.08 -6.39 4.33
N VAL A 111 -17.72 -7.07 5.42
CA VAL A 111 -17.60 -6.39 6.71
C VAL A 111 -16.64 -5.20 6.63
N LYS A 112 -15.75 -5.23 5.66
CA LYS A 112 -14.83 -4.12 5.48
C LYS A 112 -15.50 -2.86 4.95
N GLU A 113 -16.72 -3.00 4.50
CA GLU A 113 -17.42 -1.83 3.97
C GLU A 113 -17.64 -0.76 5.02
N ASP A 114 -17.66 -1.16 6.27
CA ASP A 114 -17.83 -0.21 7.35
C ASP A 114 -16.53 0.49 7.75
N GLN A 115 -15.45 0.13 7.10
CA GLN A 115 -14.14 0.69 7.43
C GLN A 115 -13.82 1.85 6.49
N PRO A 116 -13.24 2.91 7.02
CA PRO A 116 -12.84 4.00 6.14
C PRO A 116 -11.75 3.55 5.19
N ASN A 117 -11.85 4.01 3.96
CA ASN A 117 -10.82 3.76 2.97
C ASN A 117 -9.60 4.62 3.31
N PRO A 118 -8.41 4.04 3.36
CA PRO A 118 -7.23 4.87 3.64
C PRO A 118 -7.08 6.05 2.69
N GLU A 119 -7.55 5.90 1.46
CA GLU A 119 -7.49 7.01 0.51
C GLU A 119 -8.43 8.14 0.88
N ASP A 120 -9.54 7.81 1.54
CA ASP A 120 -10.49 8.82 1.96
C ASP A 120 -9.97 9.63 3.14
N GLU A 121 -9.03 9.07 3.88
CA GLU A 121 -8.46 9.73 5.04
C GLU A 121 -7.23 10.56 4.68
N ALA A 122 -6.68 10.33 3.51
CA ALA A 122 -5.47 11.04 3.10
C ALA A 122 -5.75 12.49 2.59
#